data_1dab2e4ec707e78427a65ea2c24863da
#
_entry.id   1dab2e4ec707e78427a65ea2c24863da
#
_cell.length_a   1.000
_cell.length_b   1.000
_cell.length_c   1.000
_cell.angle_alpha   90.00
_cell.angle_beta   90.00
_cell.angle_gamma   90.00
#
_symmetry.space_group_name_H-M   'P 1'
#
loop_
_entity.id
_entity.type
_entity.pdbx_description
1 polymer ?
#
loop_
_entity_poly.entity_id
_entity_poly.type
_entity_poly.pdbx_seq_one_letter_code
_entity_poly.pdbx_strand_id
1 'polypeptide(L)'
;FFQGQGAWTPWQMFCWGLLGFLAGLAFAGAQADKIKSRNFTVVLGPVVCVIAAEIAAYLSYLLFPGGDTSFWGWRLYIFGAAGLLAGVLLQRKRLPADEITLGIFTFLTVFIIYGGIMNISTLVTGAAFTAEGFSWEQMKILYLTGVPFDMLHAFRATVFMVLFGNPIIRKLERIKIKYGFYRV
;
A
#
# COMPACT_ATOMS: atom_id res chain seq x y z
N PHE A 1 -3.25 26.08 6.43
CA PHE A 1 -3.37 24.79 7.13
C PHE A 1 -2.18 23.89 6.80
N PHE A 2 -0.99 24.41 6.95
CA PHE A 2 0.21 23.60 6.83
C PHE A 2 0.50 23.05 8.23
N GLN A 3 0.11 21.82 8.48
CA GLN A 3 0.65 21.11 9.63
C GLN A 3 2.15 21.04 9.39
N GLY A 4 2.93 21.63 10.29
CA GLY A 4 4.37 21.72 10.18
C GLY A 4 5.02 20.33 10.10
N GLN A 5 6.32 20.30 9.81
CA GLN A 5 7.13 19.10 9.86
C GLN A 5 7.10 18.50 11.27
N GLY A 6 7.01 17.19 11.37
CA GLY A 6 6.96 16.48 12.63
C GLY A 6 7.77 15.19 12.60
N ALA A 7 7.82 14.49 13.73
CA ALA A 7 8.54 13.22 13.86
C ALA A 7 8.02 12.14 12.89
N TRP A 8 6.81 12.29 12.37
CA TRP A 8 6.20 11.41 11.36
C TRP A 8 6.68 11.67 9.92
N THR A 9 7.24 12.86 9.64
CA THR A 9 7.62 13.26 8.26
C THR A 9 8.62 12.30 7.60
N PRO A 10 9.71 11.88 8.24
CA PRO A 10 10.63 10.92 7.64
C PRO A 10 9.94 9.59 7.28
N TRP A 11 9.02 9.12 8.12
CA TRP A 11 8.25 7.91 7.90
C TRP A 11 7.32 8.05 6.70
N GLN A 12 6.64 9.20 6.56
CA GLN A 12 5.81 9.49 5.39
C GLN A 12 6.64 9.50 4.11
N MET A 13 7.82 10.15 4.12
CA MET A 13 8.71 10.17 2.96
C MET A 13 9.16 8.75 2.57
N PHE A 14 9.54 7.93 3.55
CA PHE A 14 9.89 6.54 3.33
C PHE A 14 8.71 5.74 2.73
N CYS A 15 7.52 5.87 3.31
CA CYS A 15 6.32 5.18 2.81
C CYS A 15 6.04 5.55 1.35
N TRP A 16 5.98 6.83 1.01
CA TRP A 16 5.70 7.26 -0.36
C TRP A 16 6.79 6.83 -1.34
N GLY A 17 8.05 6.83 -0.92
CA GLY A 17 9.17 6.28 -1.70
C GLY A 17 8.99 4.79 -1.98
N LEU A 18 8.62 4.02 -0.96
CA LEU A 18 8.37 2.58 -1.07
C LEU A 18 7.15 2.29 -1.97
N LEU A 19 6.06 3.04 -1.82
CA LEU A 19 4.89 2.91 -2.69
C LEU A 19 5.24 3.20 -4.16
N GLY A 20 6.05 4.25 -4.41
CA GLY A 20 6.54 4.56 -5.75
C GLY A 20 7.42 3.46 -6.33
N PHE A 21 8.29 2.86 -5.52
CA PHE A 21 9.10 1.71 -5.91
C PHE A 21 8.25 0.49 -6.27
N LEU A 22 7.28 0.13 -5.44
CA LEU A 22 6.34 -0.98 -5.71
C LEU A 22 5.51 -0.71 -6.97
N ALA A 23 5.04 0.52 -7.17
CA ALA A 23 4.36 0.91 -8.39
C ALA A 23 5.27 0.76 -9.62
N GLY A 24 6.55 1.15 -9.52
CA GLY A 24 7.55 0.93 -10.56
C GLY A 24 7.70 -0.55 -10.91
N LEU A 25 7.78 -1.43 -9.91
CA LEU A 25 7.84 -2.88 -10.14
C LEU A 25 6.56 -3.43 -10.79
N ALA A 26 5.39 -2.97 -10.34
CA ALA A 26 4.10 -3.46 -10.81
C ALA A 26 3.77 -3.00 -12.24
N PHE A 27 4.06 -1.72 -12.57
CA PHE A 27 3.63 -1.06 -13.81
C PHE A 27 4.77 -0.74 -14.78
N ALA A 28 6.02 -1.10 -14.51
CA ALA A 28 7.18 -0.76 -15.35
C ALA A 28 6.96 -1.19 -16.80
N GLY A 29 7.06 -0.25 -17.74
CA GLY A 29 6.86 -0.50 -19.18
C GLY A 29 5.40 -0.52 -19.63
N ALA A 30 4.43 -0.23 -18.76
CA ALA A 30 3.05 0.03 -19.18
C ALA A 30 3.02 1.38 -19.91
N GLN A 31 2.78 1.35 -21.23
CA GLN A 31 2.53 2.57 -22.02
C GLN A 31 1.04 2.90 -21.94
N ALA A 32 0.70 4.15 -21.65
CA ALA A 32 -0.67 4.61 -21.51
C ALA A 32 -1.57 4.34 -22.75
N ASP A 33 -1.00 4.29 -23.95
CA ASP A 33 -1.75 4.08 -25.20
C ASP A 33 -2.05 2.61 -25.55
N LYS A 34 -1.39 1.63 -24.88
CA LYS A 34 -1.65 0.19 -25.11
C LYS A 34 -2.71 -0.40 -24.17
N ILE A 35 -3.41 0.43 -23.43
CA ILE A 35 -4.28 0.09 -22.30
C ILE A 35 -5.64 -0.49 -22.74
N LYS A 36 -5.91 -0.64 -24.00
CA LYS A 36 -7.24 -1.10 -24.47
C LYS A 36 -7.52 -2.59 -24.30
N SER A 37 -6.56 -3.41 -23.90
CA SER A 37 -6.85 -4.80 -23.56
C SER A 37 -6.98 -4.94 -22.03
N ARG A 38 -8.20 -4.86 -21.55
CA ARG A 38 -8.60 -5.24 -20.18
C ARG A 38 -8.27 -6.71 -19.94
N ASN A 39 -7.02 -7.03 -19.65
CA ASN A 39 -6.68 -8.34 -19.13
C ASN A 39 -6.93 -8.33 -17.61
N PHE A 40 -8.20 -8.44 -17.24
CA PHE A 40 -8.66 -8.57 -15.85
C PHE A 40 -7.90 -9.68 -15.09
N THR A 41 -7.48 -10.72 -15.78
CA THR A 41 -6.67 -11.82 -15.25
C THR A 41 -5.30 -11.39 -14.73
N VAL A 42 -4.73 -10.29 -15.22
CA VAL A 42 -3.43 -9.78 -14.74
C VAL A 42 -3.57 -9.08 -13.39
N VAL A 43 -4.67 -8.38 -13.19
CA VAL A 43 -4.99 -7.72 -11.90
C VAL A 43 -5.38 -8.73 -10.85
N LEU A 44 -5.98 -9.84 -11.26
CA LEU A 44 -6.46 -10.88 -10.36
C LEU A 44 -5.30 -11.53 -9.56
N GLY A 45 -4.11 -11.64 -10.13
CA GLY A 45 -2.96 -12.27 -9.47
C GLY A 45 -2.59 -11.64 -8.12
N PRO A 46 -2.23 -10.34 -8.08
CA PRO A 46 -1.96 -9.65 -6.82
C PRO A 46 -3.15 -9.63 -5.85
N VAL A 47 -4.36 -9.45 -6.34
CA VAL A 47 -5.58 -9.47 -5.51
C VAL A 47 -5.81 -10.85 -4.91
N VAL A 48 -5.67 -11.92 -5.68
CA VAL A 48 -5.81 -13.30 -5.20
C VAL A 48 -4.75 -13.63 -4.16
N CYS A 49 -3.50 -13.18 -4.34
CA CYS A 49 -2.43 -13.37 -3.36
C CYS A 49 -2.75 -12.66 -2.03
N VAL A 50 -3.29 -11.45 -2.08
CA VAL A 50 -3.71 -10.72 -0.87
C VAL A 50 -4.87 -11.45 -0.19
N ILE A 51 -5.89 -11.86 -0.93
CA ILE A 51 -7.03 -12.61 -0.37
C ILE A 51 -6.57 -13.92 0.27
N ALA A 52 -5.69 -14.68 -0.40
CA ALA A 52 -5.16 -15.93 0.14
C ALA A 52 -4.35 -15.68 1.43
N ALA A 53 -3.55 -14.61 1.47
CA ALA A 53 -2.82 -14.21 2.66
C ALA A 53 -3.75 -13.80 3.81
N GLU A 54 -4.84 -13.08 3.53
CA GLU A 54 -5.83 -12.73 4.56
C GLU A 54 -6.62 -13.94 5.08
N ILE A 55 -6.89 -14.92 4.22
CA ILE A 55 -7.45 -16.21 4.66
C ILE A 55 -6.46 -16.93 5.59
N ALA A 56 -5.16 -16.94 5.25
CA ALA A 56 -4.13 -17.52 6.10
C ALA A 56 -4.00 -16.75 7.42
N ALA A 57 -4.14 -15.42 7.41
CA ALA A 57 -4.18 -14.60 8.62
C ALA A 57 -5.36 -14.98 9.52
N TYR A 58 -6.54 -15.16 8.94
CA TYR A 58 -7.73 -15.59 9.67
C TYR A 58 -7.57 -16.99 10.27
N LEU A 59 -7.04 -17.93 9.52
CA LEU A 59 -6.71 -19.28 10.04
C LEU A 59 -5.67 -19.19 11.16
N SER A 60 -4.65 -18.37 11.03
CA SER A 60 -3.67 -18.11 12.08
C SER A 60 -4.33 -17.56 13.36
N TYR A 61 -5.31 -16.68 13.21
CA TYR A 61 -6.08 -16.14 14.35
C TYR A 61 -6.88 -17.23 15.06
N LEU A 62 -7.54 -18.13 14.32
CA LEU A 62 -8.32 -19.23 14.87
C LEU A 62 -7.45 -20.28 15.59
N LEU A 63 -6.26 -20.58 15.03
CA LEU A 63 -5.37 -21.61 15.59
C LEU A 63 -4.51 -21.08 16.74
N PHE A 64 -4.10 -19.82 16.66
CA PHE A 64 -3.20 -19.17 17.60
C PHE A 64 -3.72 -17.75 17.99
N PRO A 65 -4.75 -17.67 18.82
CA PRO A 65 -5.33 -16.38 19.17
C PRO A 65 -4.36 -15.44 19.89
N GLY A 66 -3.33 -15.97 20.57
CA GLY A 66 -2.24 -15.19 21.16
C GLY A 66 -2.69 -14.10 22.14
N GLY A 67 -3.87 -14.27 22.76
CA GLY A 67 -4.49 -13.25 23.62
C GLY A 67 -5.17 -12.10 22.85
N ASP A 68 -5.24 -12.18 21.51
CA ASP A 68 -5.95 -11.18 20.70
C ASP A 68 -7.47 -11.42 20.80
N THR A 69 -8.23 -10.34 20.95
CA THR A 69 -9.70 -10.38 21.00
C THR A 69 -10.35 -10.17 19.66
N SER A 70 -9.56 -9.79 18.63
CA SER A 70 -10.04 -9.50 17.28
C SER A 70 -9.04 -9.94 16.21
N PHE A 71 -9.55 -10.44 15.09
CA PHE A 71 -8.77 -10.66 13.87
C PHE A 71 -8.22 -9.33 13.30
N TRP A 72 -9.00 -8.25 13.42
CA TRP A 72 -8.63 -6.92 12.93
C TRP A 72 -7.47 -6.36 13.75
N GLY A 73 -6.35 -6.10 13.09
CA GLY A 73 -5.18 -5.55 13.74
C GLY A 73 -3.90 -5.91 12.98
N TRP A 74 -2.83 -6.15 13.70
CA TRP A 74 -1.49 -6.35 13.13
C TRP A 74 -1.38 -7.50 12.12
N ARG A 75 -2.19 -8.57 12.29
CA ARG A 75 -2.22 -9.71 11.35
C ARG A 75 -2.63 -9.26 9.95
N LEU A 76 -3.68 -8.44 9.85
CA LEU A 76 -4.17 -7.88 8.60
C LEU A 76 -3.04 -7.19 7.80
N TYR A 77 -2.23 -6.39 8.47
CA TYR A 77 -1.14 -5.67 7.81
C TYR A 77 0.04 -6.56 7.43
N ILE A 78 0.46 -7.47 8.31
CA ILE A 78 1.61 -8.35 8.04
C ILE A 78 1.28 -9.35 6.92
N PHE A 79 0.17 -10.05 7.03
CA PHE A 79 -0.23 -11.02 5.99
C PHE A 79 -0.62 -10.32 4.69
N GLY A 80 -1.31 -9.18 4.78
CA GLY A 80 -1.61 -8.35 3.62
C GLY A 80 -0.35 -7.87 2.90
N ALA A 81 0.67 -7.41 3.63
CA ALA A 81 1.95 -7.01 3.05
C ALA A 81 2.66 -8.19 2.37
N ALA A 82 2.69 -9.36 3.03
CA ALA A 82 3.26 -10.57 2.44
C ALA A 82 2.53 -11.00 1.16
N GLY A 83 1.19 -10.98 1.17
CA GLY A 83 0.37 -11.29 -0.01
C GLY A 83 0.55 -10.29 -1.14
N LEU A 84 0.61 -9.00 -0.82
CA LEU A 84 0.83 -7.94 -1.81
C LEU A 84 2.23 -8.05 -2.45
N LEU A 85 3.27 -8.24 -1.65
CA LEU A 85 4.63 -8.42 -2.15
C LEU A 85 4.74 -9.68 -2.99
N ALA A 86 4.19 -10.80 -2.54
CA ALA A 86 4.14 -12.04 -3.32
C ALA A 86 3.40 -11.80 -4.65
N GLY A 87 2.26 -11.13 -4.63
CA GLY A 87 1.47 -10.82 -5.82
C GLY A 87 2.24 -9.96 -6.83
N VAL A 88 2.97 -8.95 -6.37
CA VAL A 88 3.78 -8.08 -7.23
C VAL A 88 5.03 -8.81 -7.77
N LEU A 89 5.69 -9.63 -6.96
CA LEU A 89 6.91 -10.34 -7.37
C LEU A 89 6.62 -11.55 -8.27
N LEU A 90 5.54 -12.30 -8.00
CA LEU A 90 5.16 -13.48 -8.77
C LEU A 90 4.41 -13.17 -10.06
N GLN A 91 3.98 -11.93 -10.26
CA GLN A 91 3.27 -11.56 -11.49
C GLN A 91 4.15 -11.76 -12.72
N ARG A 92 3.64 -12.49 -13.71
CA ARG A 92 4.34 -12.77 -14.98
C ARG A 92 4.28 -11.61 -15.98
N LYS A 93 3.24 -10.81 -15.91
CA LYS A 93 3.00 -9.66 -16.79
C LYS A 93 2.81 -8.40 -15.96
N ARG A 94 3.27 -7.27 -16.49
CA ARG A 94 3.07 -5.99 -15.83
C ARG A 94 1.60 -5.60 -15.81
N LEU A 95 1.20 -4.92 -14.75
CA LEU A 95 -0.18 -4.44 -14.60
C LEU A 95 -0.45 -3.35 -15.64
N PRO A 96 -1.66 -3.33 -16.22
CA PRO A 96 -2.08 -2.22 -17.07
C PRO A 96 -2.29 -0.97 -16.21
N ALA A 97 -1.88 0.18 -16.72
CA ALA A 97 -2.07 1.48 -16.03
C ALA A 97 -3.47 2.06 -16.32
N ASP A 98 -4.51 1.25 -16.21
CA ASP A 98 -5.89 1.72 -16.28
C ASP A 98 -6.40 2.23 -14.92
N GLU A 99 -7.50 2.96 -14.93
CA GLU A 99 -8.05 3.63 -13.74
C GLU A 99 -8.42 2.64 -12.63
N ILE A 100 -8.97 1.49 -13.00
CA ILE A 100 -9.41 0.46 -12.05
C ILE A 100 -8.19 -0.21 -11.40
N THR A 101 -7.22 -0.60 -12.21
CA THR A 101 -5.99 -1.26 -11.72
C THR A 101 -5.17 -0.32 -10.85
N LEU A 102 -5.02 0.95 -11.26
CA LEU A 102 -4.37 1.98 -10.45
C LEU A 102 -5.11 2.20 -9.14
N GLY A 103 -6.44 2.23 -9.18
CA GLY A 103 -7.28 2.37 -7.98
C GLY A 103 -7.09 1.21 -7.01
N ILE A 104 -7.21 -0.02 -7.47
CA ILE A 104 -7.04 -1.24 -6.64
C ILE A 104 -5.63 -1.30 -6.07
N PHE A 105 -4.60 -1.08 -6.89
CA PHE A 105 -3.22 -1.09 -6.44
C PHE A 105 -2.96 -0.01 -5.39
N THR A 106 -3.46 1.20 -5.60
CA THR A 106 -3.33 2.31 -4.65
C THR A 106 -4.02 1.99 -3.34
N PHE A 107 -5.25 1.45 -3.38
CA PHE A 107 -5.96 1.06 -2.18
C PHE A 107 -5.17 0.05 -1.36
N LEU A 108 -4.74 -1.04 -1.99
CA LEU A 108 -4.01 -2.11 -1.30
C LEU A 108 -2.66 -1.62 -0.73
N THR A 109 -1.89 -0.87 -1.52
CA THR A 109 -0.57 -0.40 -1.07
C THR A 109 -0.67 0.66 0.01
N VAL A 110 -1.61 1.59 -0.09
CA VAL A 110 -1.81 2.63 0.93
C VAL A 110 -2.40 2.02 2.19
N PHE A 111 -3.42 1.19 2.09
CA PHE A 111 -4.01 0.56 3.27
C PHE A 111 -3.00 -0.32 4.01
N ILE A 112 -2.35 -1.26 3.31
CA ILE A 112 -1.51 -2.29 3.92
C ILE A 112 -0.12 -1.74 4.26
N ILE A 113 0.58 -1.16 3.29
CA ILE A 113 2.00 -0.77 3.46
C ILE A 113 2.10 0.56 4.20
N TYR A 114 1.42 1.61 3.69
CA TYR A 114 1.47 2.92 4.33
C TYR A 114 0.86 2.87 5.73
N GLY A 115 -0.35 2.34 5.89
CA GLY A 115 -1.02 2.21 7.18
C GLY A 115 -0.20 1.38 8.16
N GLY A 116 0.30 0.21 7.72
CA GLY A 116 1.14 -0.65 8.56
C GLY A 116 2.41 0.05 9.07
N ILE A 117 3.13 0.75 8.21
CA ILE A 117 4.35 1.48 8.60
C ILE A 117 4.03 2.70 9.46
N MET A 118 2.96 3.44 9.17
CA MET A 118 2.58 4.61 9.96
C MET A 118 2.12 4.24 11.36
N ASN A 119 1.48 3.09 11.55
CA ASN A 119 1.15 2.57 12.88
C ASN A 119 2.43 2.24 13.68
N ILE A 120 3.44 1.61 13.06
CA ILE A 120 4.76 1.41 13.70
C ILE A 120 5.40 2.77 14.02
N SER A 121 5.37 3.70 13.09
CA SER A 121 5.91 5.06 13.28
C SER A 121 5.32 5.74 14.51
N THR A 122 4.00 5.65 14.67
CA THR A 122 3.30 6.24 15.83
C THR A 122 3.74 5.58 17.14
N LEU A 123 3.92 4.27 17.13
CA LEU A 123 4.41 3.53 18.31
C LEU A 123 5.85 3.92 18.66
N VAL A 124 6.76 3.94 17.68
CA VAL A 124 8.17 4.27 17.89
C VAL A 124 8.34 5.71 18.34
N THR A 125 7.66 6.65 17.69
CA THR A 125 7.73 8.06 18.10
C THR A 125 7.07 8.30 19.45
N GLY A 126 5.94 7.64 19.75
CA GLY A 126 5.31 7.69 21.06
C GLY A 126 6.21 7.14 22.16
N ALA A 127 6.78 5.96 21.97
CA ALA A 127 7.71 5.34 22.93
C ALA A 127 8.97 6.18 23.16
N ALA A 128 9.45 6.93 22.18
CA ALA A 128 10.60 7.83 22.35
C ALA A 128 10.30 9.05 23.23
N PHE A 129 9.03 9.43 23.38
CA PHE A 129 8.59 10.56 24.21
C PHE A 129 7.99 10.14 25.55
N THR A 130 7.83 8.84 25.79
CA THR A 130 7.30 8.29 27.05
C THR A 130 8.37 7.45 27.76
N ALA A 131 8.38 7.48 29.09
CA ALA A 131 9.31 6.66 29.89
C ALA A 131 8.96 5.15 29.87
N GLU A 132 7.80 4.78 29.33
CA GLU A 132 7.30 3.40 29.37
C GLU A 132 7.91 2.48 28.29
N GLY A 133 8.55 3.06 27.25
CA GLY A 133 9.17 2.29 26.18
C GLY A 133 8.18 1.55 25.28
N PHE A 134 8.66 0.56 24.51
CA PHE A 134 7.85 -0.26 23.60
C PHE A 134 7.01 -1.27 24.38
N SER A 135 5.70 -1.30 24.10
CA SER A 135 4.76 -2.30 24.63
C SER A 135 4.06 -3.04 23.51
N TRP A 136 4.06 -4.38 23.59
CA TRP A 136 3.33 -5.23 22.64
C TRP A 136 1.82 -5.02 22.69
N GLU A 137 1.28 -4.76 23.88
CA GLU A 137 -0.15 -4.47 24.05
C GLU A 137 -0.54 -3.14 23.39
N GLN A 138 0.28 -2.10 23.53
CA GLN A 138 0.06 -0.83 22.84
C GLN A 138 0.10 -1.01 21.32
N MET A 139 1.00 -1.84 20.79
CA MET A 139 1.05 -2.15 19.38
C MET A 139 -0.25 -2.79 18.88
N LYS A 140 -0.77 -3.79 19.59
CA LYS A 140 -2.04 -4.45 19.22
C LYS A 140 -3.20 -3.45 19.19
N ILE A 141 -3.33 -2.62 20.22
CA ILE A 141 -4.38 -1.61 20.32
C ILE A 141 -4.26 -0.59 19.18
N LEU A 142 -3.04 -0.11 18.90
CA LEU A 142 -2.79 0.88 17.87
C LEU A 142 -3.18 0.37 16.48
N TYR A 143 -2.78 -0.86 16.14
CA TYR A 143 -3.15 -1.46 14.88
C TYR A 143 -4.67 -1.70 14.76
N LEU A 144 -5.32 -2.12 15.84
CA LEU A 144 -6.77 -2.33 15.85
C LEU A 144 -7.53 -1.01 15.63
N THR A 145 -7.14 0.03 16.35
CA THR A 145 -7.78 1.35 16.26
C THR A 145 -7.40 2.13 15.00
N GLY A 146 -6.26 1.80 14.39
CA GLY A 146 -5.76 2.41 13.15
C GLY A 146 -6.54 2.00 11.90
N VAL A 147 -7.10 0.78 11.86
CA VAL A 147 -7.78 0.24 10.67
C VAL A 147 -8.80 1.20 10.04
N PRO A 148 -9.73 1.85 10.77
CA PRO A 148 -10.69 2.76 10.17
C PRO A 148 -10.05 3.99 9.53
N PHE A 149 -8.99 4.53 10.15
CA PHE A 149 -8.25 5.69 9.64
C PHE A 149 -7.45 5.32 8.38
N ASP A 150 -6.78 4.18 8.39
CA ASP A 150 -6.00 3.68 7.27
C ASP A 150 -6.90 3.36 6.07
N MET A 151 -8.08 2.78 6.32
CA MET A 151 -9.09 2.54 5.29
C MET A 151 -9.58 3.85 4.66
N LEU A 152 -9.88 4.86 5.48
CA LEU A 152 -10.31 6.17 4.99
C LEU A 152 -9.19 6.86 4.18
N HIS A 153 -7.94 6.75 4.64
CA HIS A 153 -6.79 7.30 3.94
C HIS A 153 -6.57 6.62 2.60
N ALA A 154 -6.61 5.29 2.55
CA ALA A 154 -6.50 4.51 1.33
C ALA A 154 -7.64 4.84 0.35
N PHE A 155 -8.86 4.99 0.83
CA PHE A 155 -9.99 5.36 0.00
C PHE A 155 -9.80 6.75 -0.65
N ARG A 156 -9.37 7.76 0.12
CA ARG A 156 -9.09 9.11 -0.41
C ARG A 156 -7.98 9.08 -1.46
N ALA A 157 -6.89 8.36 -1.20
CA ALA A 157 -5.80 8.19 -2.15
C ALA A 157 -6.27 7.50 -3.44
N THR A 158 -7.12 6.49 -3.32
CA THR A 158 -7.72 5.77 -4.45
C THR A 158 -8.57 6.69 -5.31
N VAL A 159 -9.48 7.46 -4.70
CA VAL A 159 -10.32 8.42 -5.42
C VAL A 159 -9.44 9.42 -6.19
N PHE A 160 -8.40 9.95 -5.54
CA PHE A 160 -7.45 10.85 -6.20
C PHE A 160 -6.76 10.17 -7.40
N MET A 161 -6.28 8.94 -7.25
CA MET A 161 -5.62 8.20 -8.34
C MET A 161 -6.55 7.86 -9.50
N VAL A 162 -7.80 7.50 -9.22
CA VAL A 162 -8.80 7.24 -10.27
C VAL A 162 -9.11 8.51 -11.06
N LEU A 163 -9.25 9.65 -10.39
CA LEU A 163 -9.59 10.91 -11.05
C LEU A 163 -8.40 11.56 -11.78
N PHE A 164 -7.21 11.53 -11.18
CA PHE A 164 -6.06 12.32 -11.64
C PHE A 164 -4.88 11.47 -12.13
N GLY A 165 -4.88 10.16 -11.89
CA GLY A 165 -3.75 9.28 -12.23
C GLY A 165 -3.42 9.33 -13.72
N ASN A 166 -4.37 9.08 -14.59
CA ASN A 166 -4.16 9.08 -16.05
C ASN A 166 -3.70 10.45 -16.60
N PRO A 167 -4.32 11.59 -16.25
CA PRO A 167 -3.83 12.89 -16.67
C PRO A 167 -2.38 13.17 -16.24
N ILE A 168 -2.00 12.77 -15.01
CA ILE A 168 -0.65 12.96 -14.47
C ILE A 168 0.34 12.07 -15.23
N ILE A 169 0.03 10.78 -15.40
CA ILE A 169 0.89 9.82 -16.13
C ILE A 169 1.17 10.32 -17.54
N ARG A 170 0.14 10.74 -18.27
CA ARG A 170 0.31 11.28 -19.64
C ARG A 170 1.20 12.52 -19.69
N LYS A 171 1.09 13.41 -18.71
CA LYS A 171 2.00 14.58 -18.60
C LYS A 171 3.43 14.17 -18.33
N LEU A 172 3.64 13.21 -17.42
CA LEU A 172 4.97 12.69 -17.11
C LEU A 172 5.60 11.97 -18.31
N GLU A 173 4.85 11.20 -19.08
CA GLU A 173 5.32 10.55 -20.30
C GLU A 173 5.77 11.57 -21.36
N ARG A 174 5.00 12.64 -21.56
CA ARG A 174 5.41 13.74 -22.47
C ARG A 174 6.72 14.40 -22.02
N ILE A 175 6.91 14.59 -20.72
CA ILE A 175 8.16 15.13 -20.17
C ILE A 175 9.31 14.17 -20.43
N LYS A 176 9.13 12.88 -20.21
CA LYS A 176 10.16 11.85 -20.48
C LYS A 176 10.61 11.85 -21.94
N ILE A 177 9.66 11.91 -22.88
CA ILE A 177 9.94 11.98 -24.32
C ILE A 177 10.68 13.27 -24.65
N LYS A 178 10.19 14.42 -24.16
CA LYS A 178 10.74 15.73 -24.45
C LYS A 178 12.20 15.87 -24.00
N TYR A 179 12.56 15.30 -22.86
CA TYR A 179 13.91 15.40 -22.29
C TYR A 179 14.80 14.19 -22.54
N GLY A 180 14.38 13.27 -23.41
CA GLY A 180 15.21 12.16 -23.85
C GLY A 180 15.53 11.11 -22.77
N PHE A 181 14.70 10.97 -21.74
CA PHE A 181 14.86 9.93 -20.72
C PHE A 181 14.59 8.52 -21.25
N TYR A 182 14.00 8.39 -22.45
CA TYR A 182 13.96 7.16 -23.21
C TYR A 182 14.71 7.36 -24.53
N ARG A 183 15.78 6.57 -24.74
CA ARG A 183 16.25 6.30 -26.10
C ARG A 183 15.25 5.30 -26.71
N VAL A 184 14.60 5.72 -27.78
CA VAL A 184 13.78 4.85 -28.65
C VAL A 184 14.71 3.83 -29.30
#